data_13d95c14d848922645a6c9e2ad7221ad
#
_entry.id   13d95c14d848922645a6c9e2ad7221ad
#
_cell.length_a   1.000
_cell.length_b   1.000
_cell.length_c   1.000
_cell.angle_alpha   90.00
_cell.angle_beta   90.00
_cell.angle_gamma   90.00
#
_symmetry.space_group_name_H-M   'P 1'
#
loop_
_entity.id
_entity.type
_entity.pdbx_description
1 polymer ?
#
loop_
_entity_poly.entity_id
_entity_poly.type
_entity_poly.pdbx_seq_one_letter_code
_entity_poly.pdbx_strand_id
1 'polypeptide(L)'
;MAKVLKIRDLTLRDGQQSLFATRMKQENIDKLLPLYREAKFYIMEVWGGAVPDSVMRYLGESPWDRLRECSKAMKGISLLSALSRGRNLFGYVPYPDYVLEGFYKEAIDNGLNVMRIFDALNDINNIKGSVRMINDLGGIADTAVCYTVDPKPEAAPAPQKKGFFARLFGGSKEPEAPEMIFTDEYFVNKAREMESLGAKIVTLKDMAGLVSPSRIFTLMPKLKQAVKVPVDFHTHCTPGYGLAAVLTAIIKGVDIVDTNIWWFGGGSAAPAIELVWIFCQKLGIEVEANMDAVAKIRHELKAARKALADFDLNKDNWPNDFDEYYKKMPAEIDAEFDRAIKAATENREADLLDACHKIEAYFGFPKPNELVKNAEVPGGMYSNMVANLRALKAEDVLDEAMALIPKVRRDAGLVPLVTPTSQIVGSQAVALALDRRKGAADYTNKNNQFIALVKGEYGKTPVPVNPAFRAQITGSPEEKPYDVNSFKKPANPVLEEFGGVELAQNNEEFLLLELLPAVAVNFLKN
;
A
#
# COMPACT_ATOMS: atom_id res chain seq x y z
N MET A 1 27.01 -21.12 -0.56
CA MET A 1 27.03 -19.68 -0.27
C MET A 1 25.95 -19.41 0.76
N ALA A 2 26.21 -18.55 1.74
CA ALA A 2 25.18 -18.11 2.68
C ALA A 2 24.02 -17.47 1.88
N LYS A 3 22.78 -17.67 2.32
CA LYS A 3 21.63 -17.02 1.71
C LYS A 3 21.69 -15.52 2.04
N VAL A 4 21.55 -14.67 1.03
CA VAL A 4 21.53 -13.20 1.19
C VAL A 4 20.11 -12.72 0.98
N LEU A 5 19.57 -11.97 1.93
CA LEU A 5 18.27 -11.30 1.83
C LEU A 5 18.49 -9.87 1.36
N LYS A 6 17.85 -9.52 0.26
CA LYS A 6 17.85 -8.16 -0.25
C LYS A 6 16.81 -7.30 0.47
N ILE A 7 17.19 -6.06 0.77
CA ILE A 7 16.31 -5.11 1.47
C ILE A 7 15.92 -3.97 0.52
N ARG A 8 14.63 -3.68 0.47
CA ARG A 8 14.13 -2.40 -0.01
C ARG A 8 13.77 -1.55 1.20
N ASP A 9 14.51 -0.45 1.38
CA ASP A 9 14.17 0.53 2.40
C ASP A 9 13.03 1.44 1.93
N LEU A 10 12.01 1.57 2.75
CA LEU A 10 10.82 2.40 2.47
C LEU A 10 10.76 3.66 3.33
N THR A 11 11.73 3.90 4.18
CA THR A 11 11.72 4.94 5.23
C THR A 11 11.42 6.33 4.67
N LEU A 12 12.05 6.68 3.54
CA LEU A 12 11.94 8.02 2.94
C LEU A 12 10.68 8.25 2.11
N ARG A 13 9.90 7.21 1.82
CA ARG A 13 8.62 7.34 1.10
C ARG A 13 7.45 6.74 1.87
N ASP A 14 7.35 5.41 1.95
CA ASP A 14 6.18 4.74 2.53
C ASP A 14 6.10 4.94 4.04
N GLY A 15 7.22 4.82 4.76
CA GLY A 15 7.27 5.02 6.20
C GLY A 15 6.80 6.41 6.60
N GLN A 16 7.36 7.47 5.99
CA GLN A 16 6.93 8.82 6.28
C GLN A 16 5.50 9.13 5.78
N GLN A 17 5.06 8.50 4.69
CA GLN A 17 3.68 8.65 4.22
C GLN A 17 2.70 8.02 5.20
N SER A 18 3.00 6.83 5.68
CA SER A 18 2.12 6.03 6.53
C SER A 18 2.03 6.53 7.98
N LEU A 19 3.10 7.13 8.50
CA LEU A 19 3.17 7.61 9.88
C LEU A 19 3.01 9.11 10.02
N PHE A 20 3.47 9.92 9.04
CA PHE A 20 3.60 11.37 9.15
C PHE A 20 3.00 12.13 7.96
N ALA A 21 2.06 11.51 7.24
CA ALA A 21 1.31 12.12 6.14
C ALA A 21 2.22 12.80 5.08
N THR A 22 3.42 12.27 4.84
CA THR A 22 4.41 12.79 3.87
C THR A 22 4.85 14.23 4.18
N ARG A 23 5.20 14.53 5.45
CA ARG A 23 5.58 15.88 5.92
C ARG A 23 7.09 16.06 6.14
N MET A 24 7.91 15.05 5.81
CA MET A 24 9.36 15.16 5.95
C MET A 24 9.94 16.10 4.90
N LYS A 25 10.59 17.17 5.36
CA LYS A 25 11.22 18.18 4.50
C LYS A 25 12.51 17.65 3.87
N GLN A 26 12.88 18.21 2.70
CA GLN A 26 14.09 17.85 1.98
C GLN A 26 15.34 18.02 2.83
N GLU A 27 15.45 19.08 3.62
CA GLU A 27 16.59 19.33 4.51
C GLU A 27 16.89 18.19 5.49
N ASN A 28 15.85 17.44 5.92
CA ASN A 28 16.01 16.26 6.78
C ASN A 28 16.47 15.04 5.98
N ILE A 29 16.02 14.92 4.73
CA ILE A 29 16.49 13.87 3.82
C ILE A 29 17.97 14.08 3.50
N ASP A 30 18.38 15.29 3.17
CA ASP A 30 19.76 15.63 2.80
C ASP A 30 20.76 15.27 3.92
N LYS A 31 20.38 15.46 5.19
CA LYS A 31 21.21 15.05 6.34
C LYS A 31 21.41 13.54 6.41
N LEU A 32 20.46 12.76 5.93
CA LEU A 32 20.49 11.29 5.97
C LEU A 32 21.23 10.70 4.77
N LEU A 33 21.20 11.35 3.59
CA LEU A 33 21.76 10.80 2.36
C LEU A 33 23.22 10.32 2.46
N PRO A 34 24.15 11.02 3.14
CA PRO A 34 25.52 10.52 3.34
C PRO A 34 25.56 9.17 4.09
N LEU A 35 24.70 8.98 5.08
CA LEU A 35 24.61 7.74 5.84
C LEU A 35 23.97 6.61 5.04
N TYR A 36 22.96 6.93 4.21
CA TYR A 36 22.38 5.98 3.28
C TYR A 36 23.39 5.46 2.25
N ARG A 37 24.35 6.28 1.82
CA ARG A 37 25.48 5.82 0.97
C ARG A 37 26.31 4.73 1.65
N GLU A 38 26.48 4.81 2.96
CA GLU A 38 27.19 3.79 3.74
C GLU A 38 26.33 2.55 3.97
N ALA A 39 25.00 2.70 4.09
CA ALA A 39 24.05 1.61 4.36
C ALA A 39 23.89 0.66 3.16
N LYS A 40 24.00 1.14 1.93
CA LYS A 40 24.01 0.35 0.69
C LYS A 40 22.82 -0.61 0.56
N PHE A 41 21.61 -0.12 0.80
CA PHE A 41 20.40 -0.90 0.54
C PHE A 41 20.34 -1.33 -0.93
N TYR A 42 19.78 -2.51 -1.20
CA TYR A 42 19.57 -2.96 -2.58
C TYR A 42 18.69 -1.99 -3.37
N ILE A 43 17.54 -1.60 -2.78
CA ILE A 43 16.63 -0.61 -3.33
C ILE A 43 16.24 0.37 -2.21
N MET A 44 16.05 1.64 -2.56
CA MET A 44 15.47 2.66 -1.69
C MET A 44 14.23 3.25 -2.37
N GLU A 45 13.08 3.18 -1.72
CA GLU A 45 11.88 3.86 -2.21
C GLU A 45 11.87 5.29 -1.67
N VAL A 46 12.05 6.26 -2.57
CA VAL A 46 12.25 7.67 -2.21
C VAL A 46 11.18 8.59 -2.79
N TRP A 47 10.39 8.10 -3.76
CA TRP A 47 9.50 8.93 -4.55
C TRP A 47 8.20 8.21 -4.91
N GLY A 48 7.23 8.95 -5.53
CA GLY A 48 5.93 8.40 -5.88
C GLY A 48 4.92 8.41 -4.74
N GLY A 49 3.82 7.69 -4.88
CA GLY A 49 2.71 7.73 -3.94
C GLY A 49 2.18 9.15 -3.72
N ALA A 50 2.13 9.62 -2.48
CA ALA A 50 1.68 10.97 -2.14
C ALA A 50 2.79 12.03 -2.21
N VAL A 51 4.05 11.66 -2.47
CA VAL A 51 5.19 12.61 -2.45
C VAL A 51 4.97 13.80 -3.39
N PRO A 52 4.64 13.63 -4.69
CA PRO A 52 4.51 14.78 -5.58
C PRO A 52 3.46 15.79 -5.12
N ASP A 53 2.29 15.33 -4.69
CA ASP A 53 1.23 16.20 -4.19
C ASP A 53 1.61 16.86 -2.86
N SER A 54 2.07 16.07 -1.90
CA SER A 54 2.29 16.54 -0.53
C SER A 54 3.44 17.52 -0.41
N VAL A 55 4.55 17.31 -1.14
CA VAL A 55 5.71 18.22 -1.03
C VAL A 55 5.41 19.57 -1.66
N MET A 56 4.70 19.63 -2.78
CA MET A 56 4.25 20.89 -3.36
C MET A 56 3.21 21.60 -2.47
N ARG A 57 2.18 20.85 -2.05
CA ARG A 57 1.02 21.40 -1.36
C ARG A 57 1.35 21.93 0.04
N TYR A 58 2.19 21.23 0.78
CA TYR A 58 2.38 21.47 2.22
C TYR A 58 3.79 21.92 2.58
N LEU A 59 4.78 21.58 1.77
CA LEU A 59 6.17 21.92 2.06
C LEU A 59 6.72 23.04 1.15
N GLY A 60 6.03 23.34 0.04
CA GLY A 60 6.51 24.28 -0.96
C GLY A 60 7.80 23.84 -1.63
N GLU A 61 8.02 22.51 -1.73
CA GLU A 61 9.24 21.92 -2.31
C GLU A 61 8.96 21.27 -3.66
N SER A 62 9.97 21.27 -4.54
CA SER A 62 9.90 20.60 -5.85
C SER A 62 10.01 19.08 -5.67
N PRO A 63 9.05 18.28 -6.16
CA PRO A 63 9.18 16.84 -6.14
C PRO A 63 10.31 16.33 -7.06
N TRP A 64 10.61 17.04 -8.14
CA TRP A 64 11.71 16.70 -9.07
C TRP A 64 13.08 16.94 -8.44
N ASP A 65 13.26 18.07 -7.72
CA ASP A 65 14.51 18.34 -7.01
C ASP A 65 14.78 17.27 -5.95
N ARG A 66 13.73 16.84 -5.22
CA ARG A 66 13.83 15.73 -4.27
C ARG A 66 14.37 14.46 -4.91
N LEU A 67 13.84 14.09 -6.08
CA LEU A 67 14.33 12.92 -6.82
C LEU A 67 15.78 13.09 -7.26
N ARG A 68 16.14 14.26 -7.80
CA ARG A 68 17.50 14.57 -8.25
C ARG A 68 18.54 14.49 -7.12
N GLU A 69 18.24 15.07 -5.96
CA GLU A 69 19.18 15.04 -4.82
C GLU A 69 19.37 13.61 -4.29
N CYS A 70 18.29 12.82 -4.19
CA CYS A 70 18.41 11.41 -3.87
C CYS A 70 19.23 10.65 -4.92
N SER A 71 18.98 10.88 -6.21
CA SER A 71 19.69 10.24 -7.32
C SER A 71 21.18 10.57 -7.31
N LYS A 72 21.51 11.83 -7.19
CA LYS A 72 22.91 12.29 -7.09
C LYS A 72 23.65 11.62 -5.95
N ALA A 73 23.00 11.52 -4.78
CA ALA A 73 23.59 10.91 -3.62
C ALA A 73 23.77 9.39 -3.75
N MET A 74 22.82 8.67 -4.37
CA MET A 74 22.80 7.21 -4.42
C MET A 74 23.39 6.59 -5.68
N LYS A 75 23.82 7.40 -6.65
CA LYS A 75 24.32 6.92 -7.94
C LYS A 75 25.41 5.83 -7.78
N GLY A 76 25.15 4.66 -8.35
CA GLY A 76 26.08 3.52 -8.31
C GLY A 76 26.15 2.79 -6.96
N ILE A 77 25.25 3.10 -6.00
CA ILE A 77 25.24 2.53 -4.66
C ILE A 77 23.96 1.74 -4.40
N SER A 78 22.82 2.40 -4.48
CA SER A 78 21.49 1.79 -4.31
C SER A 78 20.61 2.14 -5.49
N LEU A 79 19.72 1.23 -5.88
CA LEU A 79 18.69 1.54 -6.86
C LEU A 79 17.61 2.42 -6.21
N LEU A 80 17.21 3.49 -6.88
CA LEU A 80 16.10 4.32 -6.42
C LEU A 80 14.78 3.84 -7.01
N SER A 81 13.75 3.73 -6.17
CA SER A 81 12.41 3.36 -6.60
C SER A 81 11.35 4.40 -6.27
N ALA A 82 10.27 4.34 -7.05
CA ALA A 82 9.05 5.09 -6.83
C ALA A 82 7.83 4.19 -6.99
N LEU A 83 6.71 4.59 -6.37
CA LEU A 83 5.42 3.90 -6.48
C LEU A 83 4.49 4.66 -7.42
N SER A 84 3.88 3.96 -8.40
CA SER A 84 2.84 4.53 -9.27
C SER A 84 1.64 3.58 -9.45
N ARG A 85 0.49 4.14 -9.84
CA ARG A 85 -0.77 3.42 -10.04
C ARG A 85 -1.07 3.25 -11.53
N GLY A 86 -0.33 2.39 -12.21
CA GLY A 86 -0.54 2.14 -13.64
C GLY A 86 -0.81 3.42 -14.44
N ARG A 87 -1.87 3.45 -15.25
CA ARG A 87 -2.24 4.63 -16.04
C ARG A 87 -2.64 5.86 -15.23
N ASN A 88 -2.99 5.68 -13.96
CA ASN A 88 -3.38 6.80 -13.10
C ASN A 88 -2.18 7.55 -12.51
N LEU A 89 -0.96 6.99 -12.61
CA LEU A 89 0.23 7.56 -11.99
C LEU A 89 -0.02 7.95 -10.52
N PHE A 90 -0.17 9.22 -10.23
CA PHE A 90 -0.53 9.77 -8.92
C PHE A 90 -1.94 10.38 -8.88
N GLY A 91 -2.61 10.47 -10.04
CA GLY A 91 -3.94 11.05 -10.20
C GLY A 91 -5.09 10.07 -9.89
N TYR A 92 -6.30 10.52 -10.15
CA TYR A 92 -7.53 9.77 -9.87
C TYR A 92 -8.23 9.27 -11.14
N VAL A 93 -7.72 9.64 -12.31
CA VAL A 93 -8.23 9.21 -13.63
C VAL A 93 -7.08 8.67 -14.47
N PRO A 94 -7.35 7.75 -15.41
CA PRO A 94 -6.33 7.25 -16.32
C PRO A 94 -5.81 8.35 -17.26
N TYR A 95 -4.49 8.44 -17.42
CA TYR A 95 -3.84 9.36 -18.36
C TYR A 95 -3.61 8.72 -19.72
N PRO A 96 -3.57 9.51 -20.83
CA PRO A 96 -3.20 9.05 -22.14
C PRO A 96 -1.71 8.68 -22.22
N ASP A 97 -1.34 7.90 -23.24
CA ASP A 97 0.02 7.34 -23.37
C ASP A 97 1.11 8.41 -23.38
N TYR A 98 0.87 9.57 -24.02
CA TYR A 98 1.90 10.63 -24.08
C TYR A 98 2.24 11.23 -22.70
N VAL A 99 1.27 11.30 -21.78
CA VAL A 99 1.51 11.74 -20.38
C VAL A 99 2.33 10.70 -19.63
N LEU A 100 1.97 9.42 -19.78
CA LEU A 100 2.72 8.31 -19.18
C LEU A 100 4.17 8.28 -19.68
N GLU A 101 4.36 8.34 -20.98
CA GLU A 101 5.69 8.30 -21.60
C GLU A 101 6.54 9.50 -21.15
N GLY A 102 5.98 10.71 -21.20
CA GLY A 102 6.66 11.91 -20.74
C GLY A 102 7.04 11.82 -19.27
N PHE A 103 6.13 11.34 -18.42
CA PHE A 103 6.37 11.18 -17.00
C PHE A 103 7.47 10.15 -16.70
N TYR A 104 7.39 8.93 -17.29
CA TYR A 104 8.39 7.90 -17.04
C TYR A 104 9.76 8.30 -17.59
N LYS A 105 9.79 8.96 -18.76
CA LYS A 105 11.03 9.49 -19.32
C LYS A 105 11.69 10.48 -18.35
N GLU A 106 10.94 11.47 -17.89
CA GLU A 106 11.45 12.49 -16.98
C GLU A 106 11.92 11.90 -15.65
N ALA A 107 11.15 10.94 -15.09
CA ALA A 107 11.53 10.26 -13.84
C ALA A 107 12.84 9.47 -13.99
N ILE A 108 13.02 8.73 -15.11
CA ILE A 108 14.21 7.93 -15.36
C ILE A 108 15.41 8.83 -15.67
N ASP A 109 15.23 9.89 -16.44
CA ASP A 109 16.28 10.88 -16.75
C ASP A 109 16.77 11.59 -15.47
N ASN A 110 15.88 11.81 -14.50
CA ASN A 110 16.23 12.32 -13.17
C ASN A 110 16.81 11.24 -12.23
N GLY A 111 17.06 10.03 -12.74
CA GLY A 111 17.82 8.97 -12.08
C GLY A 111 17.01 7.95 -11.31
N LEU A 112 15.69 7.87 -11.53
CA LEU A 112 14.88 6.76 -11.02
C LEU A 112 15.29 5.46 -11.74
N ASN A 113 15.54 4.39 -10.98
CA ASN A 113 15.93 3.10 -11.54
C ASN A 113 14.76 2.13 -11.63
N VAL A 114 13.91 2.11 -10.60
CA VAL A 114 12.83 1.12 -10.44
C VAL A 114 11.49 1.85 -10.30
N MET A 115 10.53 1.53 -11.15
CA MET A 115 9.17 1.96 -10.96
C MET A 115 8.33 0.80 -10.48
N ARG A 116 7.85 0.86 -9.22
CA ARG A 116 6.86 -0.08 -8.71
C ARG A 116 5.48 0.35 -9.18
N ILE A 117 4.84 -0.53 -9.95
CA ILE A 117 3.55 -0.28 -10.59
C ILE A 117 2.52 -1.23 -10.04
N PHE A 118 1.40 -0.73 -9.57
CA PHE A 118 0.24 -1.55 -9.24
C PHE A 118 -1.02 -1.04 -9.92
N ASP A 119 -2.00 -1.90 -10.04
CA ASP A 119 -3.38 -1.52 -10.34
C ASP A 119 -4.30 -1.90 -9.20
N ALA A 120 -5.20 -0.99 -8.81
CA ALA A 120 -6.07 -1.19 -7.66
C ALA A 120 -7.07 -2.35 -7.82
N LEU A 121 -7.33 -2.78 -9.05
CA LEU A 121 -8.21 -3.91 -9.39
C LEU A 121 -7.45 -5.19 -9.74
N ASN A 122 -6.09 -5.14 -9.76
CA ASN A 122 -5.24 -6.16 -10.36
C ASN A 122 -5.56 -6.41 -11.86
N ASP A 123 -6.04 -5.38 -12.56
CA ASP A 123 -6.24 -5.44 -14.01
C ASP A 123 -4.93 -5.15 -14.75
N ILE A 124 -4.35 -6.18 -15.34
CA ILE A 124 -3.08 -6.09 -16.08
C ILE A 124 -3.15 -5.13 -17.28
N ASN A 125 -4.34 -4.88 -17.83
CA ASN A 125 -4.52 -3.94 -18.95
C ASN A 125 -4.16 -2.51 -18.54
N ASN A 126 -4.34 -2.15 -17.27
CA ASN A 126 -4.01 -0.84 -16.74
C ASN A 126 -2.50 -0.62 -16.55
N ILE A 127 -1.71 -1.70 -16.48
CA ILE A 127 -0.25 -1.61 -16.25
C ILE A 127 0.60 -1.96 -17.46
N LYS A 128 0.08 -2.69 -18.45
CA LYS A 128 0.87 -3.19 -19.60
C LYS A 128 1.61 -2.09 -20.37
N GLY A 129 0.97 -0.94 -20.58
CA GLY A 129 1.57 0.22 -21.24
C GLY A 129 2.74 0.77 -20.42
N SER A 130 2.54 0.93 -19.12
CA SER A 130 3.55 1.41 -18.19
C SER A 130 4.78 0.48 -18.14
N VAL A 131 4.57 -0.84 -18.04
CA VAL A 131 5.66 -1.84 -18.03
C VAL A 131 6.51 -1.72 -19.29
N ARG A 132 5.86 -1.65 -20.46
CA ARG A 132 6.56 -1.47 -21.75
C ARG A 132 7.38 -0.19 -21.76
N MET A 133 6.75 0.96 -21.50
CA MET A 133 7.40 2.27 -21.54
C MET A 133 8.61 2.36 -20.60
N ILE A 134 8.50 1.86 -19.38
CA ILE A 134 9.59 1.86 -18.41
C ILE A 134 10.76 1.01 -18.93
N ASN A 135 10.50 -0.18 -19.45
CA ASN A 135 11.55 -1.05 -19.99
C ASN A 135 12.21 -0.43 -21.24
N ASP A 136 11.41 0.15 -22.15
CA ASP A 136 11.91 0.80 -23.37
C ASP A 136 12.81 2.01 -23.05
N LEU A 137 12.54 2.70 -21.95
CA LEU A 137 13.33 3.82 -21.42
C LEU A 137 14.54 3.38 -20.59
N GLY A 138 14.78 2.07 -20.44
CA GLY A 138 15.91 1.53 -19.68
C GLY A 138 15.71 1.44 -18.17
N GLY A 139 14.51 1.69 -17.67
CA GLY A 139 14.15 1.49 -16.28
C GLY A 139 13.83 0.04 -15.95
N ILE A 140 13.57 -0.24 -14.68
CA ILE A 140 13.17 -1.54 -14.14
C ILE A 140 11.68 -1.47 -13.76
N ALA A 141 10.84 -2.22 -14.48
CA ALA A 141 9.45 -2.36 -14.11
C ALA A 141 9.31 -3.40 -12.98
N ASP A 142 8.91 -2.95 -11.80
CA ASP A 142 8.51 -3.77 -10.66
C ASP A 142 6.97 -3.76 -10.59
N THR A 143 6.34 -4.88 -10.88
CA THR A 143 4.88 -4.98 -10.88
C THR A 143 4.37 -5.57 -9.58
N ALA A 144 3.37 -4.93 -8.99
CA ALA A 144 2.85 -5.35 -7.71
C ALA A 144 1.44 -5.96 -7.84
N VAL A 145 1.31 -7.20 -7.40
CA VAL A 145 0.02 -7.86 -7.21
C VAL A 145 -0.54 -7.39 -5.87
N CYS A 146 -1.66 -6.67 -5.90
CA CYS A 146 -2.34 -6.21 -4.69
C CYS A 146 -2.98 -7.39 -3.97
N TYR A 147 -2.51 -7.66 -2.75
CA TYR A 147 -3.10 -8.69 -1.90
C TYR A 147 -4.44 -8.22 -1.33
N THR A 148 -5.38 -9.12 -1.26
CA THR A 148 -6.68 -8.93 -0.62
C THR A 148 -7.25 -10.29 -0.20
N VAL A 149 -8.34 -10.26 0.56
CA VAL A 149 -9.06 -11.45 1.03
C VAL A 149 -10.50 -11.42 0.54
N ASP A 150 -11.11 -12.58 0.43
CA ASP A 150 -12.55 -12.67 0.20
C ASP A 150 -13.28 -12.09 1.43
N PRO A 151 -14.27 -11.21 1.24
CA PRO A 151 -14.99 -10.64 2.36
C PRO A 151 -15.78 -11.72 3.11
N LYS A 152 -15.78 -11.65 4.43
CA LYS A 152 -16.55 -12.57 5.27
C LYS A 152 -18.01 -12.66 4.81
N PRO A 153 -18.64 -13.84 4.86
CA PRO A 153 -20.06 -13.96 4.60
C PRO A 153 -20.86 -12.98 5.48
N GLU A 154 -21.94 -12.43 4.94
CA GLU A 154 -22.86 -11.67 5.78
C GLU A 154 -23.35 -12.57 6.92
N ALA A 155 -23.34 -12.05 8.15
CA ALA A 155 -23.95 -12.77 9.25
C ALA A 155 -25.41 -13.12 8.85
N ALA A 156 -25.74 -14.39 8.83
CA ALA A 156 -27.12 -14.81 8.55
C ALA A 156 -28.06 -14.00 9.48
N PRO A 157 -29.15 -13.42 8.96
CA PRO A 157 -30.12 -12.74 9.81
C PRO A 157 -30.50 -13.70 10.94
N ALA A 158 -30.52 -13.18 12.17
CA ALA A 158 -30.84 -13.99 13.35
C ALA A 158 -32.06 -14.88 13.02
N PRO A 159 -32.02 -16.18 13.31
CA PRO A 159 -33.05 -17.11 12.88
C PRO A 159 -34.38 -16.61 13.41
N GLN A 160 -35.24 -16.11 12.52
CA GLN A 160 -36.64 -15.89 12.87
C GLN A 160 -37.15 -17.22 13.39
N LYS A 161 -37.76 -17.23 14.60
CA LYS A 161 -38.32 -18.41 15.21
C LYS A 161 -39.28 -19.09 14.21
N LYS A 162 -38.74 -20.02 13.42
CA LYS A 162 -39.56 -20.85 12.53
C LYS A 162 -40.44 -21.70 13.42
N GLY A 163 -41.73 -21.64 13.18
CA GLY A 163 -42.71 -22.42 13.92
C GLY A 163 -42.39 -23.93 13.82
N PHE A 164 -42.82 -24.67 14.83
CA PHE A 164 -42.56 -26.09 15.05
C PHE A 164 -42.77 -27.00 13.82
N PHE A 165 -43.66 -26.64 12.90
CA PHE A 165 -43.97 -27.40 11.68
C PHE A 165 -42.94 -27.29 10.56
N ALA A 166 -42.09 -26.26 10.51
CA ALA A 166 -41.07 -26.12 9.50
C ALA A 166 -39.81 -27.00 9.72
N ARG A 167 -39.71 -27.64 10.89
CA ARG A 167 -38.63 -28.57 11.24
C ARG A 167 -38.82 -30.00 10.71
N LEU A 168 -40.02 -30.37 10.31
CA LEU A 168 -40.33 -31.77 9.93
C LEU A 168 -40.21 -32.06 8.43
N PHE A 169 -40.19 -31.06 7.55
CA PHE A 169 -40.22 -31.26 6.09
C PHE A 169 -39.21 -30.44 5.31
N GLY A 170 -38.27 -29.77 5.94
CA GLY A 170 -37.27 -28.95 5.29
C GLY A 170 -35.89 -29.61 5.30
N GLY A 171 -35.58 -30.39 4.29
CA GLY A 171 -34.21 -30.71 3.92
C GLY A 171 -33.55 -29.42 3.44
N SER A 172 -33.04 -28.60 4.37
CA SER A 172 -32.19 -27.47 4.00
C SER A 172 -30.84 -28.06 3.57
N LYS A 173 -30.53 -28.04 2.25
CA LYS A 173 -29.14 -28.03 1.80
C LYS A 173 -28.46 -26.90 2.59
N GLU A 174 -27.41 -27.20 3.32
CA GLU A 174 -26.52 -26.17 3.82
C GLU A 174 -26.14 -25.28 2.64
N PRO A 175 -26.20 -23.95 2.76
CA PRO A 175 -25.75 -23.10 1.70
C PRO A 175 -24.31 -23.48 1.36
N GLU A 176 -24.04 -23.82 0.11
CA GLU A 176 -22.67 -24.05 -0.36
C GLU A 176 -21.82 -22.85 0.06
N ALA A 177 -20.67 -23.13 0.66
CA ALA A 177 -19.72 -22.09 1.01
C ALA A 177 -19.41 -21.27 -0.26
N PRO A 178 -19.44 -19.93 -0.20
CA PRO A 178 -19.16 -19.12 -1.38
C PRO A 178 -17.80 -19.49 -1.94
N GLU A 179 -17.71 -19.61 -3.26
CA GLU A 179 -16.47 -19.90 -3.96
C GLU A 179 -15.44 -18.81 -3.66
N MET A 180 -14.27 -19.21 -3.18
CA MET A 180 -13.18 -18.27 -2.88
C MET A 180 -12.52 -17.80 -4.17
N ILE A 181 -12.44 -16.48 -4.35
CA ILE A 181 -11.83 -15.85 -5.52
C ILE A 181 -10.34 -15.62 -5.31
N PHE A 182 -9.96 -15.09 -4.14
CA PHE A 182 -8.58 -14.73 -3.84
C PHE A 182 -7.77 -15.92 -3.28
N THR A 183 -7.68 -16.99 -4.11
CA THR A 183 -6.89 -18.19 -3.82
C THR A 183 -5.40 -17.95 -4.06
N ASP A 184 -4.53 -18.92 -3.69
CA ASP A 184 -3.11 -18.86 -4.04
C ASP A 184 -2.93 -18.79 -5.56
N GLU A 185 -3.73 -19.57 -6.30
CA GLU A 185 -3.72 -19.61 -7.77
C GLU A 185 -4.06 -18.26 -8.40
N TYR A 186 -4.98 -17.50 -7.82
CA TYR A 186 -5.28 -16.13 -8.27
C TYR A 186 -4.01 -15.26 -8.25
N PHE A 187 -3.30 -15.21 -7.12
CA PHE A 187 -2.10 -14.38 -6.98
C PHE A 187 -0.94 -14.90 -7.84
N VAL A 188 -0.78 -16.22 -7.92
CA VAL A 188 0.23 -16.86 -8.77
C VAL A 188 0.00 -16.56 -10.25
N ASN A 189 -1.25 -16.65 -10.71
CA ASN A 189 -1.58 -16.35 -12.10
C ASN A 189 -1.36 -14.87 -12.42
N LYS A 190 -1.74 -13.95 -11.51
CA LYS A 190 -1.43 -12.52 -11.67
C LYS A 190 0.09 -12.27 -11.75
N ALA A 191 0.89 -12.92 -10.92
CA ALA A 191 2.34 -12.82 -10.99
C ALA A 191 2.91 -13.28 -12.34
N ARG A 192 2.42 -14.42 -12.87
CA ARG A 192 2.80 -14.93 -14.21
C ARG A 192 2.41 -13.96 -15.32
N GLU A 193 1.18 -13.44 -15.27
CA GLU A 193 0.69 -12.45 -16.23
C GLU A 193 1.61 -11.22 -16.23
N MET A 194 1.98 -10.69 -15.05
CA MET A 194 2.87 -9.56 -14.91
C MET A 194 4.29 -9.83 -15.41
N GLU A 195 4.87 -11.00 -15.10
CA GLU A 195 6.17 -11.39 -15.67
C GLU A 195 6.10 -11.46 -17.20
N SER A 196 5.01 -12.00 -17.76
CA SER A 196 4.84 -12.10 -19.21
C SER A 196 4.75 -10.75 -19.93
N LEU A 197 4.36 -9.68 -19.22
CA LEU A 197 4.40 -8.30 -19.71
C LEU A 197 5.82 -7.71 -19.74
N GLY A 198 6.81 -8.39 -19.14
CA GLY A 198 8.19 -7.93 -19.06
C GLY A 198 8.59 -7.33 -17.72
N ALA A 199 7.84 -7.60 -16.66
CA ALA A 199 8.25 -7.24 -15.31
C ALA A 199 9.64 -7.81 -14.98
N LYS A 200 10.47 -7.04 -14.30
CA LYS A 200 11.81 -7.44 -13.84
C LYS A 200 11.84 -7.80 -12.35
N ILE A 201 10.83 -7.39 -11.61
CA ILE A 201 10.54 -7.75 -10.22
C ILE A 201 9.03 -7.92 -10.14
N VAL A 202 8.58 -8.89 -9.34
CA VAL A 202 7.17 -9.06 -9.00
C VAL A 202 7.02 -8.90 -7.48
N THR A 203 6.20 -7.96 -7.05
CA THR A 203 5.93 -7.70 -5.63
C THR A 203 4.58 -8.26 -5.23
N LEU A 204 4.54 -9.07 -4.16
CA LEU A 204 3.30 -9.32 -3.44
C LEU A 204 3.06 -8.13 -2.50
N LYS A 205 2.04 -7.30 -2.82
CA LYS A 205 1.81 -6.03 -2.12
C LYS A 205 0.59 -6.12 -1.21
N ASP A 206 0.86 -6.22 0.09
CA ASP A 206 -0.14 -6.26 1.15
C ASP A 206 -0.18 -4.93 1.92
N MET A 207 -0.74 -3.92 1.32
CA MET A 207 -0.85 -2.57 1.91
C MET A 207 -1.75 -2.54 3.15
N ALA A 208 -2.69 -3.48 3.27
CA ALA A 208 -3.59 -3.56 4.40
C ALA A 208 -3.00 -4.36 5.58
N GLY A 209 -1.89 -5.08 5.37
CA GLY A 209 -1.27 -5.94 6.37
C GLY A 209 -2.11 -7.19 6.69
N LEU A 210 -2.93 -7.66 5.75
CA LEU A 210 -3.91 -8.73 5.97
C LEU A 210 -3.39 -10.13 5.63
N VAL A 211 -2.23 -10.23 4.99
CA VAL A 211 -1.66 -11.54 4.67
C VAL A 211 -1.16 -12.22 5.92
N SER A 212 -1.85 -13.30 6.32
CA SER A 212 -1.46 -14.07 7.50
C SER A 212 -0.17 -14.87 7.25
N PRO A 213 0.60 -15.21 8.30
CA PRO A 213 1.77 -16.06 8.17
C PRO A 213 1.46 -17.42 7.52
N SER A 214 0.35 -18.06 7.87
CA SER A 214 -0.08 -19.32 7.26
C SER A 214 -0.36 -19.18 5.76
N ARG A 215 -0.88 -18.02 5.34
CA ARG A 215 -1.07 -17.73 3.92
C ARG A 215 0.27 -17.56 3.19
N ILE A 216 1.22 -16.86 3.77
CA ILE A 216 2.57 -16.71 3.21
C ILE A 216 3.28 -18.07 3.14
N PHE A 217 3.06 -18.93 4.14
CA PHE A 217 3.65 -20.27 4.18
C PHE A 217 3.33 -21.10 2.93
N THR A 218 2.12 -20.98 2.38
CA THR A 218 1.69 -21.67 1.15
C THR A 218 1.91 -20.86 -0.11
N LEU A 219 1.67 -19.57 -0.10
CA LEU A 219 1.68 -18.71 -1.28
C LEU A 219 3.11 -18.38 -1.74
N MET A 220 4.05 -18.07 -0.82
CA MET A 220 5.39 -17.64 -1.21
C MET A 220 6.16 -18.70 -2.02
N PRO A 221 6.19 -20.00 -1.64
CA PRO A 221 6.83 -21.02 -2.46
C PRO A 221 6.21 -21.17 -3.85
N LYS A 222 4.88 -21.03 -3.96
CA LYS A 222 4.17 -21.09 -5.24
C LYS A 222 4.54 -19.92 -6.14
N LEU A 223 4.61 -18.68 -5.58
CA LEU A 223 5.08 -17.50 -6.32
C LEU A 223 6.52 -17.71 -6.81
N LYS A 224 7.43 -18.17 -5.95
CA LYS A 224 8.83 -18.44 -6.29
C LYS A 224 9.00 -19.50 -7.37
N GLN A 225 8.10 -20.48 -7.47
CA GLN A 225 8.08 -21.47 -8.54
C GLN A 225 7.45 -20.95 -9.83
N ALA A 226 6.54 -19.99 -9.72
CA ALA A 226 5.72 -19.51 -10.82
C ALA A 226 6.43 -18.51 -11.71
N VAL A 227 7.33 -17.69 -11.15
CA VAL A 227 8.07 -16.63 -11.86
C VAL A 227 9.57 -16.84 -11.73
N LYS A 228 10.33 -16.35 -12.73
CA LYS A 228 11.80 -16.42 -12.76
C LYS A 228 12.47 -15.16 -12.24
N VAL A 229 11.73 -14.05 -12.26
CA VAL A 229 12.20 -12.76 -11.72
C VAL A 229 12.18 -12.78 -10.19
N PRO A 230 12.97 -11.92 -9.53
CA PRO A 230 12.90 -11.77 -8.07
C PRO A 230 11.49 -11.47 -7.58
N VAL A 231 11.12 -12.12 -6.47
CA VAL A 231 9.86 -11.87 -5.75
C VAL A 231 10.16 -10.96 -4.56
N ASP A 232 9.45 -9.86 -4.48
CA ASP A 232 9.49 -8.90 -3.39
C ASP A 232 8.23 -9.03 -2.52
N PHE A 233 8.36 -8.81 -1.22
CA PHE A 233 7.24 -8.85 -0.28
C PHE A 233 7.11 -7.55 0.49
N HIS A 234 5.97 -6.90 0.31
CA HIS A 234 5.55 -5.67 0.99
C HIS A 234 4.34 -5.95 1.88
N THR A 235 4.43 -5.59 3.16
CA THR A 235 3.30 -5.64 4.09
C THR A 235 3.39 -4.55 5.14
N HIS A 236 2.25 -4.24 5.80
CA HIS A 236 2.16 -3.31 6.91
C HIS A 236 1.83 -4.04 8.23
N CYS A 237 2.06 -3.37 9.36
CA CYS A 237 1.91 -4.00 10.68
C CYS A 237 0.58 -3.72 11.38
N THR A 238 -0.33 -2.91 10.80
CA THR A 238 -1.56 -2.46 11.49
C THR A 238 -2.39 -3.60 12.11
N PRO A 239 -2.70 -4.72 11.39
CA PRO A 239 -3.46 -5.84 11.96
C PRO A 239 -2.63 -6.79 12.82
N GLY A 240 -1.31 -6.58 12.93
CA GLY A 240 -0.39 -7.40 13.72
C GLY A 240 0.16 -8.65 13.02
N TYR A 241 0.01 -8.78 11.70
CA TYR A 241 0.59 -9.88 10.93
C TYR A 241 2.00 -9.56 10.38
N GLY A 242 2.33 -8.28 10.17
CA GLY A 242 3.44 -7.83 9.34
C GLY A 242 4.78 -8.49 9.65
N LEU A 243 5.26 -8.42 10.91
CA LEU A 243 6.55 -9.00 11.30
C LEU A 243 6.58 -10.53 11.14
N ALA A 244 5.51 -11.21 11.55
CA ALA A 244 5.36 -12.65 11.46
C ALA A 244 5.27 -13.14 10.00
N ALA A 245 4.57 -12.39 9.14
CA ALA A 245 4.47 -12.67 7.71
C ALA A 245 5.82 -12.49 7.00
N VAL A 246 6.59 -11.43 7.34
CA VAL A 246 7.94 -11.21 6.80
C VAL A 246 8.89 -12.33 7.21
N LEU A 247 8.89 -12.74 8.49
CA LEU A 247 9.70 -13.87 8.94
C LEU A 247 9.36 -15.15 8.16
N THR A 248 8.07 -15.43 7.97
CA THR A 248 7.61 -16.59 7.21
C THR A 248 8.06 -16.50 5.74
N ALA A 249 7.96 -15.33 5.12
CA ALA A 249 8.41 -15.10 3.74
C ALA A 249 9.92 -15.35 3.58
N ILE A 250 10.73 -14.90 4.53
CA ILE A 250 12.18 -15.14 4.56
C ILE A 250 12.50 -16.65 4.62
N ILE A 251 11.84 -17.37 5.53
CA ILE A 251 11.99 -18.83 5.65
C ILE A 251 11.56 -19.53 4.36
N LYS A 252 10.52 -19.05 3.69
CA LYS A 252 9.97 -19.61 2.44
C LYS A 252 10.66 -19.12 1.17
N GLY A 253 11.71 -18.31 1.29
CA GLY A 253 12.62 -18.04 0.19
C GLY A 253 12.34 -16.82 -0.65
N VAL A 254 11.66 -15.82 -0.10
CA VAL A 254 11.54 -14.50 -0.72
C VAL A 254 12.93 -13.92 -1.07
N ASP A 255 13.02 -13.14 -2.14
CA ASP A 255 14.29 -12.54 -2.57
C ASP A 255 14.53 -11.15 -1.97
N ILE A 256 13.47 -10.37 -1.88
CA ILE A 256 13.49 -8.98 -1.40
C ILE A 256 12.38 -8.81 -0.37
N VAL A 257 12.64 -8.06 0.69
CA VAL A 257 11.61 -7.64 1.64
C VAL A 257 11.65 -6.13 1.81
N ASP A 258 10.46 -5.56 1.94
CA ASP A 258 10.25 -4.17 2.24
C ASP A 258 10.33 -3.93 3.76
N THR A 259 11.15 -2.96 4.19
CA THR A 259 11.32 -2.61 5.59
C THR A 259 11.41 -1.10 5.79
N ASN A 260 11.22 -0.65 7.01
CA ASN A 260 11.54 0.71 7.44
C ASN A 260 12.62 0.68 8.54
N ILE A 261 13.35 1.78 8.71
CA ILE A 261 14.28 1.92 9.82
C ILE A 261 13.48 2.31 11.06
N TRP A 262 13.76 1.68 12.17
CA TRP A 262 13.16 1.70 13.51
C TRP A 262 12.05 2.72 13.77
N TRP A 263 12.41 4.02 13.81
CA TRP A 263 11.46 5.10 14.16
C TRP A 263 10.37 5.32 13.12
N PHE A 264 10.53 4.77 11.94
CA PHE A 264 9.61 4.86 10.80
C PHE A 264 8.96 3.51 10.46
N GLY A 265 9.22 2.47 11.28
CA GLY A 265 8.65 1.13 11.12
C GLY A 265 7.52 0.82 12.08
N GLY A 266 6.81 -0.29 11.79
CA GLY A 266 5.72 -0.80 12.61
C GLY A 266 4.41 -0.02 12.52
N GLY A 267 3.40 -0.45 13.23
CA GLY A 267 2.07 0.17 13.18
C GLY A 267 1.50 0.22 11.77
N SER A 268 1.20 1.41 11.25
CA SER A 268 0.69 1.60 9.89
C SER A 268 1.76 1.51 8.79
N ALA A 269 3.00 1.29 9.14
CA ALA A 269 4.13 1.13 8.22
C ALA A 269 4.62 -0.33 8.14
N ALA A 270 5.61 -0.60 7.29
CA ALA A 270 6.26 -1.91 7.19
C ALA A 270 7.09 -2.24 8.45
N PRO A 271 7.45 -3.52 8.67
CA PRO A 271 8.28 -3.93 9.81
C PRO A 271 9.63 -3.21 9.86
N ALA A 272 10.15 -3.03 11.08
CA ALA A 272 11.47 -2.46 11.29
C ALA A 272 12.58 -3.43 10.84
N ILE A 273 13.55 -2.91 10.05
CA ILE A 273 14.67 -3.71 9.54
C ILE A 273 15.47 -4.35 10.68
N GLU A 274 15.57 -3.68 11.83
CA GLU A 274 16.33 -4.17 12.98
C GLU A 274 15.77 -5.49 13.51
N LEU A 275 14.43 -5.64 13.57
CA LEU A 275 13.81 -6.89 13.98
C LEU A 275 14.01 -7.99 12.92
N VAL A 276 13.90 -7.63 11.65
CA VAL A 276 14.18 -8.54 10.53
C VAL A 276 15.64 -9.01 10.57
N TRP A 277 16.57 -8.10 10.86
CA TRP A 277 17.99 -8.41 10.98
C TRP A 277 18.28 -9.39 12.13
N ILE A 278 17.67 -9.23 13.32
CA ILE A 278 17.82 -10.20 14.43
C ILE A 278 17.36 -11.59 14.00
N PHE A 279 16.21 -11.71 13.33
CA PHE A 279 15.76 -12.99 12.78
C PHE A 279 16.73 -13.58 11.77
N CYS A 280 17.26 -12.76 10.86
CA CYS A 280 18.23 -13.20 9.87
C CYS A 280 19.53 -13.69 10.51
N GLN A 281 20.04 -13.02 11.55
CA GLN A 281 21.21 -13.48 12.30
C GLN A 281 20.98 -14.89 12.89
N LYS A 282 19.85 -15.10 13.57
CA LYS A 282 19.49 -16.41 14.15
C LYS A 282 19.29 -17.50 13.08
N LEU A 283 18.88 -17.13 11.88
CA LEU A 283 18.72 -18.03 10.72
C LEU A 283 20.00 -18.25 9.91
N GLY A 284 21.10 -17.56 10.21
CA GLY A 284 22.32 -17.58 9.42
C GLY A 284 22.16 -17.00 8.01
N ILE A 285 21.27 -16.02 7.85
CA ILE A 285 21.00 -15.29 6.60
C ILE A 285 21.70 -13.94 6.68
N GLU A 286 22.45 -13.58 5.64
CA GLU A 286 23.05 -12.25 5.51
C GLU A 286 22.00 -11.26 5.01
N VAL A 287 21.93 -10.08 5.64
CA VAL A 287 21.10 -8.96 5.17
C VAL A 287 21.95 -8.08 4.27
N GLU A 288 21.50 -7.82 3.04
CA GLU A 288 22.20 -6.94 2.09
C GLU A 288 22.00 -5.46 2.47
N ALA A 289 22.55 -5.10 3.64
CA ALA A 289 22.63 -3.71 4.14
C ALA A 289 23.73 -3.61 5.20
N ASN A 290 24.41 -2.48 5.25
CA ASN A 290 25.37 -2.21 6.34
C ASN A 290 24.60 -1.75 7.58
N MET A 291 24.41 -2.64 8.54
CA MET A 291 23.64 -2.39 9.77
C MET A 291 24.28 -1.36 10.70
N ASP A 292 25.62 -1.16 10.66
CA ASP A 292 26.28 -0.09 11.42
C ASP A 292 25.90 1.30 10.86
N ALA A 293 25.77 1.42 9.55
CA ALA A 293 25.27 2.64 8.93
C ALA A 293 23.77 2.84 9.18
N VAL A 294 22.97 1.75 9.16
CA VAL A 294 21.55 1.80 9.56
C VAL A 294 21.40 2.30 10.99
N ALA A 295 22.28 1.90 11.90
CA ALA A 295 22.28 2.41 13.29
C ALA A 295 22.51 3.93 13.34
N LYS A 296 23.43 4.46 12.53
CA LYS A 296 23.65 5.92 12.42
C LYS A 296 22.41 6.64 11.87
N ILE A 297 21.79 6.09 10.80
CA ILE A 297 20.56 6.63 10.23
C ILE A 297 19.44 6.64 11.29
N ARG A 298 19.26 5.53 12.01
CA ARG A 298 18.29 5.42 13.11
C ARG A 298 18.46 6.52 14.14
N HIS A 299 19.69 6.83 14.52
CA HIS A 299 19.98 7.88 15.48
C HIS A 299 19.48 9.25 15.00
N GLU A 300 19.76 9.61 13.72
CA GLU A 300 19.29 10.87 13.12
C GLU A 300 17.76 10.88 12.91
N LEU A 301 17.15 9.75 12.55
CA LEU A 301 15.69 9.63 12.35
C LEU A 301 14.89 9.89 13.62
N LYS A 302 15.46 9.70 14.81
CA LYS A 302 14.81 10.05 16.09
C LYS A 302 14.50 11.54 16.17
N ALA A 303 15.45 12.38 15.75
CA ALA A 303 15.28 13.82 15.70
C ALA A 303 14.26 14.23 14.61
N ALA A 304 14.33 13.58 13.43
CA ALA A 304 13.37 13.80 12.36
C ALA A 304 11.92 13.45 12.79
N ARG A 305 11.71 12.30 13.46
CA ARG A 305 10.40 11.92 14.01
C ARG A 305 9.90 12.94 15.02
N LYS A 306 10.77 13.44 15.90
CA LYS A 306 10.40 14.49 16.85
C LYS A 306 9.93 15.77 16.16
N ALA A 307 10.57 16.16 15.07
CA ALA A 307 10.17 17.32 14.27
C ALA A 307 8.84 17.09 13.53
N LEU A 308 8.42 15.83 13.36
CA LEU A 308 7.16 15.44 12.70
C LEU A 308 6.04 15.12 13.70
N ALA A 309 6.21 15.40 15.01
CA ALA A 309 5.28 14.99 16.07
C ALA A 309 3.83 15.46 15.86
N ASP A 310 3.61 16.62 15.23
CA ASP A 310 2.27 17.13 14.93
C ASP A 310 1.50 16.27 13.94
N PHE A 311 2.21 15.49 13.14
CA PHE A 311 1.67 14.58 12.13
C PHE A 311 1.77 13.11 12.54
N ASP A 312 2.45 12.81 13.65
CA ASP A 312 2.68 11.43 14.11
C ASP A 312 1.40 10.84 14.71
N LEU A 313 0.85 9.84 14.02
CA LEU A 313 -0.34 9.12 14.47
C LEU A 313 -0.10 8.36 15.80
N ASN A 314 1.17 8.11 16.17
CA ASN A 314 1.59 7.39 17.36
C ASN A 314 2.44 8.26 18.31
N LYS A 315 2.25 9.57 18.31
CA LYS A 315 3.08 10.53 19.07
C LYS A 315 3.23 10.23 20.56
N ASP A 316 2.22 9.58 21.15
CA ASP A 316 2.20 9.24 22.58
C ASP A 316 2.75 7.82 22.87
N ASN A 317 3.06 7.04 21.83
CA ASN A 317 3.49 5.63 21.91
C ASN A 317 4.61 5.36 20.90
N TRP A 318 5.78 5.95 21.11
CA TRP A 318 6.96 5.66 20.32
C TRP A 318 7.56 4.31 20.69
N PRO A 319 8.20 3.61 19.75
CA PRO A 319 9.03 2.47 20.11
C PRO A 319 10.13 2.88 21.10
N ASN A 320 10.56 1.93 21.91
CA ASN A 320 11.69 2.09 22.82
C ASN A 320 12.99 2.29 22.01
N ASP A 321 14.03 2.83 22.64
CA ASP A 321 15.33 2.97 21.98
C ASP A 321 15.93 1.59 21.67
N PHE A 322 16.19 1.31 20.38
CA PHE A 322 16.67 0.00 19.96
C PHE A 322 17.99 -0.39 20.64
N ASP A 323 18.98 0.49 20.62
CA ASP A 323 20.33 0.16 21.11
C ASP A 323 20.32 -0.14 22.61
N GLU A 324 19.52 0.61 23.37
CA GLU A 324 19.36 0.36 24.80
C GLU A 324 18.65 -0.97 25.07
N TYR A 325 17.52 -1.21 24.40
CA TYR A 325 16.69 -2.39 24.63
C TYR A 325 17.34 -3.66 24.06
N TYR A 326 17.98 -3.58 22.89
CA TYR A 326 18.71 -4.71 22.32
C TYR A 326 19.89 -5.13 23.20
N LYS A 327 20.66 -4.17 23.72
CA LYS A 327 21.80 -4.45 24.63
C LYS A 327 21.36 -5.08 25.95
N LYS A 328 20.18 -4.72 26.45
CA LYS A 328 19.62 -5.21 27.72
C LYS A 328 18.55 -6.28 27.52
N MET A 329 18.46 -6.85 26.33
CA MET A 329 17.38 -7.80 26.00
C MET A 329 17.43 -9.00 26.94
N PRO A 330 16.34 -9.28 27.69
CA PRO A 330 16.26 -10.44 28.57
C PRO A 330 16.29 -11.75 27.80
N ALA A 331 16.81 -12.82 28.41
CA ALA A 331 16.87 -14.15 27.79
C ALA A 331 15.49 -14.68 27.36
N GLU A 332 14.44 -14.33 28.10
CA GLU A 332 13.07 -14.69 27.74
C GLU A 332 12.61 -14.03 26.44
N ILE A 333 13.02 -12.80 26.14
CA ILE A 333 12.69 -12.12 24.88
C ILE A 333 13.57 -12.66 23.75
N ASP A 334 14.85 -12.94 24.00
CA ASP A 334 15.70 -13.61 23.01
C ASP A 334 15.14 -14.99 22.61
N ALA A 335 14.60 -15.75 23.59
CA ALA A 335 13.95 -17.03 23.35
C ALA A 335 12.65 -16.90 22.51
N GLU A 336 11.93 -15.76 22.57
CA GLU A 336 10.75 -15.53 21.73
C GLU A 336 11.13 -15.42 20.24
N PHE A 337 12.31 -14.91 19.89
CA PHE A 337 12.80 -14.96 18.50
C PHE A 337 12.99 -16.41 18.02
N ASP A 338 13.57 -17.27 18.85
CA ASP A 338 13.76 -18.68 18.50
C ASP A 338 12.42 -19.42 18.43
N ARG A 339 11.48 -19.09 19.32
CA ARG A 339 10.11 -19.62 19.29
C ARG A 339 9.37 -19.20 18.01
N ALA A 340 9.49 -17.93 17.60
CA ALA A 340 8.92 -17.42 16.38
C ALA A 340 9.47 -18.13 15.13
N ILE A 341 10.80 -18.31 15.03
CA ILE A 341 11.44 -19.04 13.94
C ILE A 341 10.94 -20.48 13.86
N LYS A 342 10.87 -21.17 14.99
CA LYS A 342 10.35 -22.54 15.06
C LYS A 342 8.89 -22.60 14.62
N ALA A 343 8.06 -21.72 15.15
CA ALA A 343 6.63 -21.66 14.83
C ALA A 343 6.37 -21.33 13.33
N ALA A 344 7.15 -20.40 12.75
CA ALA A 344 7.07 -20.09 11.32
C ALA A 344 7.50 -21.26 10.44
N THR A 345 8.55 -22.01 10.84
CA THR A 345 9.02 -23.19 10.13
C THR A 345 7.98 -24.31 10.13
N GLU A 346 7.28 -24.49 11.24
CA GLU A 346 6.27 -25.53 11.48
C GLU A 346 4.83 -25.10 11.10
N ASN A 347 4.64 -23.90 10.58
CA ASN A 347 3.33 -23.28 10.26
C ASN A 347 2.37 -23.25 11.47
N ARG A 348 2.88 -22.93 12.64
CA ARG A 348 2.08 -22.75 13.87
C ARG A 348 1.74 -21.28 14.07
N GLU A 349 0.74 -20.78 13.32
CA GLU A 349 0.42 -19.36 13.22
C GLU A 349 0.15 -18.70 14.59
N ALA A 350 -0.66 -19.32 15.44
CA ALA A 350 -1.00 -18.74 16.74
C ALA A 350 0.24 -18.55 17.63
N ASP A 351 1.14 -19.54 17.68
CA ASP A 351 2.40 -19.45 18.42
C ASP A 351 3.35 -18.41 17.83
N LEU A 352 3.39 -18.31 16.49
CA LEU A 352 4.20 -17.35 15.78
C LEU A 352 3.73 -15.92 16.07
N LEU A 353 2.45 -15.66 16.00
CA LEU A 353 1.87 -14.35 16.28
C LEU A 353 2.09 -13.96 17.75
N ASP A 354 1.87 -14.86 18.70
CA ASP A 354 2.12 -14.59 20.12
C ASP A 354 3.59 -14.24 20.38
N ALA A 355 4.53 -14.97 19.78
CA ALA A 355 5.95 -14.68 19.90
C ALA A 355 6.32 -13.31 19.30
N CYS A 356 5.88 -13.02 18.07
CA CYS A 356 6.15 -11.73 17.41
C CYS A 356 5.52 -10.56 18.18
N HIS A 357 4.30 -10.69 18.67
CA HIS A 357 3.66 -9.64 19.46
C HIS A 357 4.37 -9.37 20.80
N LYS A 358 4.94 -10.39 21.45
CA LYS A 358 5.78 -10.21 22.65
C LYS A 358 7.07 -9.46 22.33
N ILE A 359 7.72 -9.80 21.22
CA ILE A 359 8.89 -9.09 20.72
C ILE A 359 8.56 -7.62 20.44
N GLU A 360 7.51 -7.36 19.65
CA GLU A 360 7.06 -6.00 19.33
C GLU A 360 6.68 -5.21 20.56
N ALA A 361 5.98 -5.84 21.53
CA ALA A 361 5.61 -5.20 22.80
C ALA A 361 6.81 -4.84 23.66
N TYR A 362 7.84 -5.72 23.74
CA TYR A 362 9.09 -5.43 24.45
C TYR A 362 9.78 -4.19 23.89
N PHE A 363 9.81 -4.07 22.58
CA PHE A 363 10.39 -2.92 21.90
C PHE A 363 9.45 -1.71 21.80
N GLY A 364 8.25 -1.77 22.36
CA GLY A 364 7.30 -0.65 22.44
C GLY A 364 6.58 -0.33 21.13
N PHE A 365 6.53 -1.26 20.18
CA PHE A 365 5.72 -1.07 18.98
C PHE A 365 4.21 -1.11 19.29
N PRO A 366 3.37 -0.43 18.49
CA PRO A 366 1.93 -0.43 18.69
C PRO A 366 1.34 -1.84 18.67
N LYS A 367 0.35 -2.06 19.54
CA LYS A 367 -0.42 -3.31 19.54
C LYS A 367 -1.23 -3.47 18.26
N PRO A 368 -1.53 -4.72 17.84
CA PRO A 368 -2.43 -4.99 16.73
C PRO A 368 -3.75 -4.22 16.84
N ASN A 369 -4.20 -3.64 15.74
CA ASN A 369 -5.52 -3.01 15.68
C ASN A 369 -6.57 -4.06 15.31
N GLU A 370 -7.26 -4.60 16.34
CA GLU A 370 -8.26 -5.65 16.16
C GLU A 370 -9.47 -5.19 15.34
N LEU A 371 -9.85 -3.90 15.37
CA LEU A 371 -10.95 -3.40 14.56
C LEU A 371 -10.61 -3.48 13.07
N VAL A 372 -9.41 -3.00 12.70
CA VAL A 372 -8.89 -3.07 11.33
C VAL A 372 -8.75 -4.52 10.85
N LYS A 373 -8.19 -5.38 11.71
CA LYS A 373 -8.03 -6.82 11.45
C LYS A 373 -9.36 -7.52 11.21
N ASN A 374 -10.33 -7.29 12.09
CA ASN A 374 -11.64 -7.95 12.03
C ASN A 374 -12.48 -7.46 10.85
N ALA A 375 -12.38 -6.20 10.49
CA ALA A 375 -13.06 -5.62 9.34
C ALA A 375 -12.34 -5.86 8.01
N GLU A 376 -11.10 -6.40 8.04
CA GLU A 376 -10.27 -6.69 6.85
C GLU A 376 -10.06 -5.45 5.96
N VAL A 377 -9.78 -4.30 6.59
CA VAL A 377 -9.60 -3.01 5.92
C VAL A 377 -8.20 -2.44 6.16
N PRO A 378 -7.67 -1.61 5.24
CA PRO A 378 -6.45 -0.85 5.50
C PRO A 378 -6.63 0.13 6.66
N GLY A 379 -5.57 0.33 7.47
CA GLY A 379 -5.59 1.30 8.57
C GLY A 379 -5.93 2.72 8.11
N GLY A 380 -5.40 3.16 6.96
CA GLY A 380 -5.72 4.46 6.36
C GLY A 380 -7.19 4.61 5.94
N MET A 381 -7.83 3.53 5.48
CA MET A 381 -9.27 3.53 5.19
C MET A 381 -10.08 3.77 6.47
N TYR A 382 -9.78 3.04 7.53
CA TYR A 382 -10.43 3.20 8.84
C TYR A 382 -10.30 4.64 9.36
N SER A 383 -9.08 5.19 9.37
CA SER A 383 -8.83 6.55 9.83
C SER A 383 -9.61 7.60 9.02
N ASN A 384 -9.68 7.42 7.69
CA ASN A 384 -10.45 8.31 6.83
C ASN A 384 -11.97 8.22 7.10
N MET A 385 -12.51 7.02 7.33
CA MET A 385 -13.92 6.84 7.68
C MET A 385 -14.26 7.53 9.00
N VAL A 386 -13.42 7.37 10.03
CA VAL A 386 -13.58 8.03 11.33
C VAL A 386 -13.54 9.55 11.19
N ALA A 387 -12.57 10.09 10.43
CA ALA A 387 -12.45 11.52 10.20
C ALA A 387 -13.68 12.09 9.45
N ASN A 388 -14.16 11.38 8.43
CA ASN A 388 -15.34 11.76 7.66
C ASN A 388 -16.61 11.77 8.55
N LEU A 389 -16.84 10.72 9.32
CA LEU A 389 -18.00 10.65 10.22
C LEU A 389 -17.95 11.70 11.31
N ARG A 390 -16.78 12.02 11.86
CA ARG A 390 -16.60 13.10 12.82
C ARG A 390 -16.95 14.46 12.22
N ALA A 391 -16.50 14.74 10.99
CA ALA A 391 -16.85 15.96 10.27
C ALA A 391 -18.37 16.09 10.02
N LEU A 392 -19.04 14.95 9.82
CA LEU A 392 -20.50 14.87 9.65
C LEU A 392 -21.27 14.80 10.98
N LYS A 393 -20.58 14.75 12.14
CA LYS A 393 -21.17 14.52 13.48
C LYS A 393 -22.07 13.28 13.52
N ALA A 394 -21.56 12.18 12.95
CA ALA A 394 -22.27 10.94 12.74
C ALA A 394 -21.41 9.72 13.14
N GLU A 395 -20.57 9.84 14.17
CA GLU A 395 -19.68 8.77 14.63
C GLU A 395 -20.45 7.53 15.10
N ASP A 396 -21.71 7.70 15.47
CA ASP A 396 -22.62 6.65 15.89
C ASP A 396 -22.91 5.59 14.81
N VAL A 397 -22.68 5.89 13.52
CA VAL A 397 -22.88 4.92 12.43
C VAL A 397 -21.59 4.20 12.00
N LEU A 398 -20.47 4.39 12.69
CA LEU A 398 -19.19 3.80 12.29
C LEU A 398 -19.25 2.27 12.22
N ASP A 399 -19.79 1.63 13.25
CA ASP A 399 -19.88 0.17 13.32
C ASP A 399 -20.76 -0.40 12.20
N GLU A 400 -21.86 0.27 11.87
CA GLU A 400 -22.72 -0.13 10.75
C GLU A 400 -21.99 0.08 9.42
N ALA A 401 -21.31 1.21 9.23
CA ALA A 401 -20.53 1.47 8.02
C ALA A 401 -19.42 0.42 7.83
N MET A 402 -18.72 0.03 8.90
CA MET A 402 -17.71 -1.03 8.85
C MET A 402 -18.33 -2.38 8.48
N ALA A 403 -19.50 -2.74 9.05
CA ALA A 403 -20.22 -3.98 8.75
C ALA A 403 -20.73 -4.01 7.28
N LEU A 404 -20.91 -2.85 6.64
CA LEU A 404 -21.37 -2.74 5.25
C LEU A 404 -20.25 -2.83 4.21
N ILE A 405 -18.98 -2.73 4.60
CA ILE A 405 -17.85 -2.83 3.68
C ILE A 405 -17.87 -4.13 2.86
N PRO A 406 -18.08 -5.33 3.46
CA PRO A 406 -18.19 -6.57 2.70
C PRO A 406 -19.27 -6.54 1.61
N LYS A 407 -20.44 -5.95 1.91
CA LYS A 407 -21.53 -5.79 0.94
C LYS A 407 -21.11 -4.88 -0.21
N VAL A 408 -20.60 -3.68 0.10
CA VAL A 408 -20.17 -2.71 -0.92
C VAL A 408 -19.07 -3.28 -1.80
N ARG A 409 -18.12 -4.07 -1.24
CA ARG A 409 -17.10 -4.78 -2.01
C ARG A 409 -17.69 -5.80 -2.97
N ARG A 410 -18.63 -6.63 -2.52
CA ARG A 410 -19.29 -7.63 -3.37
C ARG A 410 -20.06 -6.94 -4.49
N ASP A 411 -20.83 -5.92 -4.18
CA ASP A 411 -21.62 -5.17 -5.15
C ASP A 411 -20.75 -4.46 -6.19
N ALA A 412 -19.53 -4.03 -5.81
CA ALA A 412 -18.53 -3.41 -6.68
C ALA A 412 -17.63 -4.41 -7.42
N GLY A 413 -17.88 -5.73 -7.36
CA GLY A 413 -17.08 -6.74 -8.07
C GLY A 413 -15.82 -7.20 -7.32
N LEU A 414 -15.87 -7.26 -6.00
CA LEU A 414 -14.81 -7.75 -5.10
C LEU A 414 -13.47 -7.01 -5.23
N VAL A 415 -13.53 -5.69 -5.36
CA VAL A 415 -12.31 -4.88 -5.51
C VAL A 415 -11.36 -5.03 -4.32
N PRO A 416 -10.02 -5.11 -4.55
CA PRO A 416 -9.04 -5.02 -3.47
C PRO A 416 -9.15 -3.68 -2.74
N LEU A 417 -8.91 -3.69 -1.42
CA LEU A 417 -8.94 -2.47 -0.62
C LEU A 417 -7.55 -1.80 -0.59
N VAL A 418 -7.18 -1.20 -1.71
CA VAL A 418 -5.98 -0.38 -1.88
C VAL A 418 -6.39 1.00 -2.39
N THR A 419 -5.52 2.01 -2.36
CA THR A 419 -5.84 3.33 -2.92
C THR A 419 -5.99 3.27 -4.45
N PRO A 420 -7.06 3.79 -5.07
CA PRO A 420 -8.17 4.57 -4.46
C PRO A 420 -9.39 3.72 -4.01
N THR A 421 -9.48 2.44 -4.36
CA THR A 421 -10.67 1.60 -4.13
C THR A 421 -11.08 1.52 -2.67
N SER A 422 -10.11 1.48 -1.73
CA SER A 422 -10.40 1.51 -0.30
C SER A 422 -11.16 2.77 0.13
N GLN A 423 -10.78 3.93 -0.40
CA GLN A 423 -11.47 5.20 -0.12
C GLN A 423 -12.87 5.23 -0.74
N ILE A 424 -12.99 4.72 -1.98
CA ILE A 424 -14.28 4.64 -2.70
C ILE A 424 -15.26 3.76 -1.93
N VAL A 425 -14.83 2.56 -1.56
CA VAL A 425 -15.64 1.59 -0.81
C VAL A 425 -16.01 2.13 0.58
N GLY A 426 -15.03 2.70 1.31
CA GLY A 426 -15.25 3.27 2.64
C GLY A 426 -16.25 4.42 2.62
N SER A 427 -16.08 5.38 1.71
CA SER A 427 -17.01 6.51 1.57
C SER A 427 -18.41 6.05 1.18
N GLN A 428 -18.53 5.03 0.32
CA GLN A 428 -19.83 4.49 -0.06
C GLN A 428 -20.48 3.68 1.07
N ALA A 429 -19.71 2.96 1.88
CA ALA A 429 -20.22 2.27 3.06
C ALA A 429 -20.76 3.26 4.11
N VAL A 430 -20.08 4.39 4.31
CA VAL A 430 -20.58 5.49 5.15
C VAL A 430 -21.89 6.07 4.60
N ALA A 431 -21.95 6.34 3.29
CA ALA A 431 -23.18 6.87 2.65
C ALA A 431 -24.35 5.89 2.83
N LEU A 432 -24.09 4.59 2.66
CA LEU A 432 -25.09 3.53 2.83
C LEU A 432 -25.59 3.41 4.28
N ALA A 433 -24.71 3.50 5.27
CA ALA A 433 -25.09 3.53 6.68
C ALA A 433 -25.96 4.74 7.03
N LEU A 434 -25.62 5.92 6.46
CA LEU A 434 -26.43 7.13 6.63
C LEU A 434 -27.79 7.03 5.93
N ASP A 435 -27.89 6.38 4.79
CA ASP A 435 -29.16 6.11 4.11
C ASP A 435 -30.05 5.23 4.99
N ARG A 436 -29.51 4.13 5.52
CA ARG A 436 -30.25 3.22 6.40
C ARG A 436 -30.71 3.90 7.68
N ARG A 437 -29.87 4.72 8.31
CA ARG A 437 -30.25 5.52 9.49
C ARG A 437 -31.46 6.43 9.22
N LYS A 438 -31.58 6.93 8.00
CA LYS A 438 -32.70 7.79 7.57
C LYS A 438 -33.92 7.00 7.08
N GLY A 439 -33.86 5.67 7.05
CA GLY A 439 -34.91 4.81 6.47
C GLY A 439 -34.99 4.88 4.96
N ALA A 440 -33.95 5.37 4.28
CA ALA A 440 -33.87 5.39 2.83
C ALA A 440 -33.44 4.03 2.27
N ALA A 441 -33.72 3.79 0.99
CA ALA A 441 -33.27 2.59 0.30
C ALA A 441 -31.74 2.57 0.14
N ASP A 442 -31.16 1.35 0.13
CA ASP A 442 -29.74 1.14 -0.11
C ASP A 442 -29.32 1.84 -1.43
N TYR A 443 -28.19 2.54 -1.41
CA TYR A 443 -27.62 3.31 -2.53
C TYR A 443 -28.52 4.48 -3.02
N THR A 444 -29.31 5.07 -2.14
CA THR A 444 -29.99 6.35 -2.42
C THR A 444 -28.94 7.44 -2.64
N ASN A 445 -27.96 7.55 -1.76
CA ASN A 445 -26.81 8.43 -1.92
C ASN A 445 -25.61 7.64 -2.46
N LYS A 446 -25.09 8.10 -3.60
CA LYS A 446 -23.95 7.48 -4.30
C LYS A 446 -22.89 8.53 -4.55
N ASN A 447 -21.63 8.23 -4.18
CA ASN A 447 -20.53 9.10 -4.55
C ASN A 447 -20.11 8.90 -6.02
N ASN A 448 -19.61 9.95 -6.65
CA ASN A 448 -19.26 9.92 -8.08
C ASN A 448 -18.16 8.88 -8.39
N GLN A 449 -17.22 8.70 -7.47
CA GLN A 449 -16.14 7.72 -7.66
C GLN A 449 -16.68 6.28 -7.60
N PHE A 450 -17.67 6.00 -6.75
CA PHE A 450 -18.33 4.70 -6.71
C PHE A 450 -19.13 4.44 -7.99
N ILE A 451 -19.84 5.45 -8.50
CA ILE A 451 -20.54 5.36 -9.78
C ILE A 451 -19.54 5.03 -10.90
N ALA A 452 -18.41 5.74 -10.97
CA ALA A 452 -17.35 5.50 -11.94
C ALA A 452 -16.73 4.10 -11.83
N LEU A 453 -16.53 3.60 -10.59
CA LEU A 453 -16.03 2.25 -10.34
C LEU A 453 -17.01 1.18 -10.87
N VAL A 454 -18.28 1.26 -10.49
CA VAL A 454 -19.34 0.33 -10.93
C VAL A 454 -19.56 0.39 -12.43
N LYS A 455 -19.37 1.55 -13.04
CA LYS A 455 -19.45 1.77 -14.49
C LYS A 455 -18.32 1.07 -15.25
N GLY A 456 -17.15 0.84 -14.62
CA GLY A 456 -15.98 0.23 -15.24
C GLY A 456 -14.88 1.23 -15.64
N GLU A 457 -14.97 2.48 -15.21
CA GLU A 457 -13.98 3.52 -15.56
C GLU A 457 -12.60 3.31 -14.92
N TYR A 458 -12.52 2.47 -13.88
CA TYR A 458 -11.25 2.09 -13.24
C TYR A 458 -10.60 0.83 -13.84
N GLY A 459 -11.27 0.13 -14.75
CA GLY A 459 -10.83 -1.13 -15.34
C GLY A 459 -11.71 -2.31 -14.93
N LYS A 460 -11.24 -3.53 -15.23
CA LYS A 460 -11.97 -4.77 -14.95
C LYS A 460 -11.83 -5.16 -13.48
N THR A 461 -12.95 -5.33 -12.82
CA THR A 461 -13.01 -5.84 -11.43
C THR A 461 -12.70 -7.34 -11.38
N PRO A 462 -12.18 -7.86 -10.24
CA PRO A 462 -11.88 -9.29 -10.05
C PRO A 462 -13.07 -10.21 -10.36
N VAL A 463 -14.27 -9.79 -10.00
CA VAL A 463 -15.54 -10.42 -10.37
C VAL A 463 -16.38 -9.40 -11.15
N PRO A 464 -16.99 -9.76 -12.28
CA PRO A 464 -17.86 -8.84 -13.01
C PRO A 464 -18.97 -8.27 -12.13
N VAL A 465 -19.14 -6.95 -12.17
CA VAL A 465 -20.27 -6.30 -11.48
C VAL A 465 -21.58 -6.79 -12.05
N ASN A 466 -22.54 -7.15 -11.18
CA ASN A 466 -23.87 -7.59 -11.62
C ASN A 466 -24.53 -6.54 -12.54
N PRO A 467 -24.99 -6.90 -13.77
CA PRO A 467 -25.55 -5.93 -14.71
C PRO A 467 -26.78 -5.19 -14.19
N ALA A 468 -27.64 -5.85 -13.39
CA ALA A 468 -28.81 -5.20 -12.81
C ALA A 468 -28.38 -4.17 -11.74
N PHE A 469 -27.37 -4.50 -10.92
CA PHE A 469 -26.81 -3.55 -9.96
C PHE A 469 -26.11 -2.39 -10.68
N ARG A 470 -25.35 -2.68 -11.75
CA ARG A 470 -24.73 -1.61 -12.56
C ARG A 470 -25.79 -0.68 -13.11
N ALA A 471 -26.90 -1.20 -13.65
CA ALA A 471 -28.02 -0.39 -14.14
C ALA A 471 -28.65 0.48 -13.03
N GLN A 472 -28.80 -0.06 -11.81
CA GLN A 472 -29.30 0.69 -10.66
C GLN A 472 -28.38 1.88 -10.29
N ILE A 473 -27.07 1.68 -10.37
CA ILE A 473 -26.08 2.69 -9.96
C ILE A 473 -25.82 3.71 -11.06
N THR A 474 -25.68 3.27 -12.31
CA THR A 474 -25.16 4.08 -13.43
C THR A 474 -26.22 4.45 -14.46
N GLY A 475 -27.40 3.83 -14.43
CA GLY A 475 -28.44 3.96 -15.45
C GLY A 475 -28.28 3.04 -16.68
N SER A 476 -27.20 2.22 -16.74
CA SER A 476 -26.93 1.26 -17.82
C SER A 476 -26.39 -0.06 -17.29
N PRO A 477 -26.81 -1.22 -17.79
CA PRO A 477 -26.24 -2.51 -17.46
C PRO A 477 -24.86 -2.76 -18.09
N GLU A 478 -24.46 -1.94 -19.07
CA GLU A 478 -23.24 -2.11 -19.84
C GLU A 478 -22.02 -1.53 -19.10
N GLU A 479 -20.90 -2.24 -19.18
CA GLU A 479 -19.61 -1.74 -18.74
C GLU A 479 -19.09 -0.69 -19.72
N LYS A 480 -18.65 0.45 -19.19
CA LYS A 480 -18.10 1.54 -20.00
C LYS A 480 -16.76 1.98 -19.43
N PRO A 481 -15.64 1.49 -19.99
CA PRO A 481 -14.31 1.91 -19.61
C PRO A 481 -14.11 3.43 -19.77
N TYR A 482 -13.19 3.98 -18.99
CA TYR A 482 -12.80 5.38 -19.14
C TYR A 482 -12.19 5.62 -20.53
N ASP A 483 -12.68 6.64 -21.22
CA ASP A 483 -12.09 7.08 -22.48
C ASP A 483 -10.89 7.99 -22.22
N VAL A 484 -9.69 7.45 -22.34
CA VAL A 484 -8.43 8.19 -22.15
C VAL A 484 -8.27 9.35 -23.14
N ASN A 485 -8.96 9.31 -24.30
CA ASN A 485 -8.94 10.40 -25.26
C ASN A 485 -9.79 11.59 -24.81
N SER A 486 -10.64 11.40 -23.78
CA SER A 486 -11.40 12.49 -23.17
C SER A 486 -10.51 13.39 -22.28
N PHE A 487 -9.27 12.98 -21.99
CA PHE A 487 -8.31 13.79 -21.22
C PHE A 487 -8.05 15.11 -21.93
N LYS A 488 -8.30 16.20 -21.21
CA LYS A 488 -7.99 17.55 -21.72
C LYS A 488 -6.67 17.98 -21.14
N LYS A 489 -5.69 18.18 -22.04
CA LYS A 489 -4.41 18.77 -21.67
C LYS A 489 -4.67 20.13 -21.03
N PRO A 490 -4.22 20.38 -19.78
CA PRO A 490 -4.41 21.68 -19.16
C PRO A 490 -3.64 22.75 -19.95
N ALA A 491 -4.23 23.94 -20.04
CA ALA A 491 -3.51 25.09 -20.57
C ALA A 491 -2.39 25.47 -19.61
N ASN A 492 -1.26 25.96 -20.15
CA ASN A 492 -0.24 26.60 -19.33
C ASN A 492 -0.71 28.01 -18.98
N PRO A 493 -0.96 28.35 -17.70
CA PRO A 493 -1.44 29.68 -17.34
C PRO A 493 -0.41 30.75 -17.72
N VAL A 494 -0.89 31.88 -18.24
CA VAL A 494 -0.07 33.06 -18.53
C VAL A 494 -0.18 34.02 -17.36
N LEU A 495 0.95 34.49 -16.85
CA LEU A 495 1.04 35.42 -15.73
C LEU A 495 1.18 36.85 -16.26
N GLU A 496 0.06 37.53 -16.45
CA GLU A 496 0.03 38.89 -16.95
C GLU A 496 0.75 39.88 -16.02
N GLU A 497 0.69 39.65 -14.71
CA GLU A 497 1.40 40.43 -13.69
C GLU A 497 2.94 40.33 -13.78
N PHE A 498 3.45 39.33 -14.49
CA PHE A 498 4.88 39.12 -14.75
C PHE A 498 5.25 39.35 -16.22
N GLY A 499 4.48 40.14 -16.97
CA GLY A 499 4.78 40.48 -18.36
C GLY A 499 4.33 39.43 -19.37
N GLY A 500 3.34 38.62 -19.06
CA GLY A 500 2.79 37.64 -19.99
C GLY A 500 3.61 36.35 -20.11
N VAL A 501 4.36 35.97 -19.08
CA VAL A 501 5.17 34.74 -19.06
C VAL A 501 4.27 33.54 -18.76
N GLU A 502 4.47 32.43 -19.45
CA GLU A 502 3.82 31.17 -19.13
C GLU A 502 4.28 30.64 -17.77
N LEU A 503 3.38 30.04 -16.99
CA LEU A 503 3.66 29.58 -15.63
C LEU A 503 4.67 28.43 -15.61
N ALA A 504 4.46 27.38 -16.41
CA ALA A 504 5.39 26.27 -16.55
C ALA A 504 6.43 26.59 -17.63
N GLN A 505 7.71 26.53 -17.28
CA GLN A 505 8.85 26.91 -18.12
C GLN A 505 9.57 25.72 -18.75
N ASN A 506 9.32 24.51 -18.26
CA ASN A 506 9.98 23.29 -18.71
C ASN A 506 9.03 22.08 -18.63
N ASN A 507 9.50 20.93 -19.13
CA ASN A 507 8.70 19.70 -19.18
C ASN A 507 8.29 19.20 -17.79
N GLU A 508 9.17 19.29 -16.80
CA GLU A 508 8.88 18.84 -15.43
C GLU A 508 7.71 19.62 -14.83
N GLU A 509 7.77 20.94 -14.94
CA GLU A 509 6.71 21.84 -14.46
C GLU A 509 5.40 21.61 -15.21
N PHE A 510 5.48 21.39 -16.54
CA PHE A 510 4.30 21.10 -17.32
C PHE A 510 3.67 19.75 -16.95
N LEU A 511 4.47 18.72 -16.68
CA LEU A 511 3.98 17.44 -16.17
C LEU A 511 3.30 17.59 -14.80
N LEU A 512 3.77 18.45 -13.92
CA LEU A 512 3.08 18.74 -12.66
C LEU A 512 1.69 19.35 -12.90
N LEU A 513 1.58 20.26 -13.89
CA LEU A 513 0.27 20.82 -14.29
C LEU A 513 -0.66 19.74 -14.88
N GLU A 514 -0.15 18.81 -15.67
CA GLU A 514 -0.95 17.71 -16.21
C GLU A 514 -1.44 16.74 -15.14
N LEU A 515 -0.59 16.43 -14.17
CA LEU A 515 -0.86 15.42 -13.12
C LEU A 515 -1.68 15.99 -11.95
N LEU A 516 -1.37 17.21 -11.51
CA LEU A 516 -1.92 17.81 -10.29
C LEU A 516 -2.21 19.31 -10.50
N PRO A 517 -3.08 19.69 -11.47
CA PRO A 517 -3.18 21.07 -11.96
C PRO A 517 -3.41 22.10 -10.85
N ALA A 518 -4.35 21.87 -9.93
CA ALA A 518 -4.66 22.83 -8.87
C ALA A 518 -3.49 23.05 -7.89
N VAL A 519 -2.74 21.99 -7.60
CA VAL A 519 -1.58 22.05 -6.69
C VAL A 519 -0.38 22.68 -7.37
N ALA A 520 -0.11 22.25 -8.62
CA ALA A 520 1.00 22.75 -9.40
C ALA A 520 0.89 24.25 -9.69
N VAL A 521 -0.31 24.74 -10.05
CA VAL A 521 -0.54 26.18 -10.24
C VAL A 521 -0.18 26.98 -8.99
N ASN A 522 -0.61 26.53 -7.82
CA ASN A 522 -0.31 27.21 -6.57
C ASN A 522 1.19 27.14 -6.22
N PHE A 523 1.82 25.99 -6.46
CA PHE A 523 3.24 25.80 -6.20
C PHE A 523 4.13 26.62 -7.12
N LEU A 524 3.85 26.60 -8.43
CA LEU A 524 4.69 27.28 -9.43
C LEU A 524 4.55 28.82 -9.41
N LYS A 525 3.49 29.36 -8.76
CA LYS A 525 3.32 30.80 -8.57
C LYS A 525 4.16 31.38 -7.43
N ASN A 526 4.61 30.55 -6.50
CA ASN A 526 5.39 30.95 -5.33
C ASN A 526 6.87 30.66 -5.51
#